data_a5757e5c220b9504b88dec23d8156e24
#
_entry.id   a5757e5c220b9504b88dec23d8156e24
#
_cell.length_a   1.000
_cell.length_b   1.000
_cell.length_c   1.000
_cell.angle_alpha   90.00
_cell.angle_beta   90.00
_cell.angle_gamma   90.00
#
_symmetry.space_group_name_H-M   'P 1'
#
loop_
_entity.id
_entity.type
_entity.pdbx_description
1 polymer ?
#
loop_
_entity_poly.entity_id
_entity_poly.type
_entity_poly.pdbx_seq_one_letter_code
_entity_poly.pdbx_strand_id
1 'polypeptide(L)'
;EISLGLVGSEMCIRDRRKRGDIMFDNLNYYRVFYTVANTGNISKAADMLFISQPAISKAISKLEDGLHVKLFLRSSKGVTLTDEGQVLYNHIEKAFSNISQGEDEIRHIHELGIGQLKIGVSTSLCKHILLDKLQTFILENPHIKVIIDCHSTVNTLKLLNDGRIDIGLICKTDIPAGFEYQDVSTIHDIFVVNETYLSNLHLREQEEFAQEPTNPWLFAGNLTGIMGNLDEDVPALSPIAPVSAADKSGFAMKDILEKSNLMLLEKNNITRTHIDDYLESEGIHPQQILEVNNMDLLIDFAAIGMGVASVVREFATDYLASGQILELPISHPVAERTVGFVYPKSREKSEVLRKFLGMWG
;
A
#
# COMPACT_ATOMS: atom_id res chain seq x y z
N GLU A 1 -32.54 63.63 -5.58
CA GLU A 1 -31.11 63.40 -5.26
C GLU A 1 -31.00 62.06 -4.54
N ILE A 2 -30.05 61.26 -4.95
CA ILE A 2 -29.65 59.92 -4.47
C ILE A 2 -30.37 58.76 -5.18
N SER A 3 -29.88 58.49 -6.41
CA SER A 3 -30.08 57.23 -7.09
C SER A 3 -28.82 56.85 -7.84
N LEU A 4 -27.79 56.39 -7.11
CA LEU A 4 -26.55 55.85 -7.70
C LEU A 4 -25.97 54.84 -6.70
N GLY A 5 -26.48 53.59 -6.75
CA GLY A 5 -25.92 52.54 -5.89
C GLY A 5 -26.36 51.12 -6.14
N LEU A 6 -27.15 50.78 -7.15
CA LEU A 6 -27.69 49.44 -7.35
C LEU A 6 -27.41 48.78 -8.72
N VAL A 7 -26.57 49.38 -9.56
CA VAL A 7 -26.32 48.82 -10.91
C VAL A 7 -25.12 47.85 -10.92
N GLY A 8 -24.25 47.88 -9.92
CA GLY A 8 -23.03 47.03 -9.91
C GLY A 8 -23.23 45.60 -9.36
N SER A 9 -24.22 45.38 -8.46
CA SER A 9 -24.40 44.08 -7.81
C SER A 9 -25.22 43.07 -8.65
N GLU A 10 -26.18 43.57 -9.44
CA GLU A 10 -26.98 42.69 -10.29
C GLU A 10 -26.20 42.18 -11.52
N MET A 11 -25.25 42.95 -12.02
CA MET A 11 -24.40 42.55 -13.15
C MET A 11 -23.41 41.44 -12.74
N CYS A 12 -22.89 41.48 -11.53
CA CYS A 12 -22.03 40.42 -10.98
C CYS A 12 -22.78 39.11 -10.66
N ILE A 13 -24.04 39.19 -10.26
CA ILE A 13 -24.90 38.02 -9.97
C ILE A 13 -25.36 37.36 -11.28
N ARG A 14 -25.63 38.14 -12.32
CA ARG A 14 -26.03 37.63 -13.62
C ARG A 14 -24.92 36.93 -14.38
N ASP A 15 -23.67 37.42 -14.25
CA ASP A 15 -22.47 36.77 -14.79
C ASP A 15 -22.08 35.50 -14.01
N ARG A 16 -22.27 35.47 -12.67
CA ARG A 16 -22.08 34.23 -11.89
C ARG A 16 -23.09 33.16 -12.25
N ARG A 17 -24.35 33.48 -12.49
CA ARG A 17 -25.36 32.52 -12.92
C ARG A 17 -25.04 31.95 -14.31
N LYS A 18 -24.55 32.77 -15.25
CA LYS A 18 -24.16 32.28 -16.58
C LYS A 18 -22.92 31.38 -16.56
N ARG A 19 -21.99 31.53 -15.60
CA ARG A 19 -20.83 30.63 -15.43
C ARG A 19 -21.19 29.33 -14.71
N GLY A 20 -22.19 29.31 -13.83
CA GLY A 20 -22.63 28.12 -13.09
C GLY A 20 -23.55 27.22 -13.89
N ASP A 21 -24.40 27.80 -14.77
CA ASP A 21 -25.41 27.06 -15.52
C ASP A 21 -24.84 26.22 -16.69
N ILE A 22 -23.62 26.52 -17.17
CA ILE A 22 -23.01 25.74 -18.26
C ILE A 22 -22.39 24.44 -17.74
N MET A 23 -22.08 24.33 -16.47
CA MET A 23 -21.25 23.26 -15.91
C MET A 23 -22.04 22.00 -15.51
N PHE A 24 -23.34 22.11 -15.22
CA PHE A 24 -24.15 20.96 -14.78
C PHE A 24 -25.27 20.53 -15.75
N ASP A 25 -25.57 21.32 -16.78
CA ASP A 25 -26.68 21.05 -17.67
C ASP A 25 -26.46 19.89 -18.68
N ASN A 26 -25.25 19.33 -18.77
CA ASN A 26 -25.00 18.21 -19.68
C ASN A 26 -23.84 17.29 -19.26
N LEU A 27 -24.01 16.50 -18.21
CA LEU A 27 -23.13 15.39 -17.87
C LEU A 27 -22.86 14.45 -19.07
N ASN A 28 -23.76 14.43 -20.04
CA ASN A 28 -23.59 13.68 -21.28
C ASN A 28 -22.38 14.13 -22.12
N TYR A 29 -22.00 15.40 -22.10
CA TYR A 29 -20.81 15.85 -22.84
C TYR A 29 -19.53 15.32 -22.18
N TYR A 30 -19.48 15.28 -20.86
CA TYR A 30 -18.36 14.68 -20.12
C TYR A 30 -18.30 13.16 -20.31
N ARG A 31 -19.44 12.47 -20.38
CA ARG A 31 -19.50 11.04 -20.70
C ARG A 31 -18.98 10.76 -22.11
N VAL A 32 -19.38 11.55 -23.10
CA VAL A 32 -18.86 11.46 -24.48
C VAL A 32 -17.37 11.70 -24.49
N PHE A 33 -16.88 12.75 -23.85
CA PHE A 33 -15.46 13.06 -23.73
C PHE A 33 -14.68 11.90 -23.12
N TYR A 34 -15.11 11.36 -21.99
CA TYR A 34 -14.49 10.24 -21.30
C TYR A 34 -14.42 8.98 -22.17
N THR A 35 -15.52 8.65 -22.85
CA THR A 35 -15.57 7.48 -23.73
C THR A 35 -14.64 7.63 -24.93
N VAL A 36 -14.57 8.82 -25.53
CA VAL A 36 -13.64 9.10 -26.66
C VAL A 36 -12.19 9.05 -26.19
N ALA A 37 -11.87 9.58 -25.00
CA ALA A 37 -10.54 9.51 -24.42
C ALA A 37 -10.08 8.06 -24.20
N ASN A 38 -10.94 7.21 -23.65
CA ASN A 38 -10.65 5.80 -23.41
C ASN A 38 -10.50 4.97 -24.68
N THR A 39 -11.29 5.27 -25.73
CA THR A 39 -11.26 4.50 -26.97
C THR A 39 -10.20 4.97 -27.95
N GLY A 40 -9.75 6.23 -27.83
CA GLY A 40 -8.88 6.89 -28.81
C GLY A 40 -9.48 7.01 -30.22
N ASN A 41 -10.79 6.73 -30.37
CA ASN A 41 -11.45 6.64 -31.66
C ASN A 41 -12.92 7.06 -31.58
N ILE A 42 -13.31 8.05 -32.41
CA ILE A 42 -14.68 8.61 -32.43
C ILE A 42 -15.70 7.57 -32.88
N SER A 43 -15.35 6.71 -33.84
CA SER A 43 -16.26 5.68 -34.35
C SER A 43 -16.57 4.64 -33.31
N LYS A 44 -15.51 4.10 -32.62
CA LYS A 44 -15.68 3.15 -31.52
C LYS A 44 -16.48 3.76 -30.37
N ALA A 45 -16.22 5.02 -30.02
CA ALA A 45 -16.97 5.72 -28.98
C ALA A 45 -18.44 5.87 -29.35
N ALA A 46 -18.74 6.15 -30.64
CA ALA A 46 -20.11 6.24 -31.15
C ALA A 46 -20.86 4.91 -31.04
N ASP A 47 -20.21 3.81 -31.41
CA ASP A 47 -20.76 2.46 -31.28
C ASP A 47 -21.03 2.10 -29.81
N MET A 48 -20.10 2.39 -28.91
CA MET A 48 -20.24 2.13 -27.44
C MET A 48 -21.38 2.95 -26.81
N LEU A 49 -21.58 4.17 -27.26
CA LEU A 49 -22.61 5.05 -26.72
C LEU A 49 -23.96 4.96 -27.46
N PHE A 50 -24.03 4.14 -28.51
CA PHE A 50 -25.22 3.99 -29.37
C PHE A 50 -25.73 5.31 -29.96
N ILE A 51 -24.80 6.21 -30.36
CA ILE A 51 -25.11 7.50 -31.00
C ILE A 51 -24.27 7.68 -32.29
N SER A 52 -24.66 8.64 -33.12
CA SER A 52 -23.92 8.88 -34.36
C SER A 52 -22.60 9.62 -34.15
N GLN A 53 -21.60 9.39 -35.01
CA GLN A 53 -20.32 10.11 -34.98
C GLN A 53 -20.45 11.64 -35.05
N PRO A 54 -21.38 12.22 -35.87
CA PRO A 54 -21.62 13.66 -35.81
C PRO A 54 -22.11 14.14 -34.44
N ALA A 55 -22.91 13.34 -33.73
CA ALA A 55 -23.37 13.66 -32.37
C ALA A 55 -22.20 13.70 -31.38
N ILE A 56 -21.27 12.72 -31.45
CA ILE A 56 -20.02 12.72 -30.66
C ILE A 56 -19.23 14.01 -30.94
N SER A 57 -18.96 14.31 -32.20
CA SER A 57 -18.18 15.49 -32.60
C SER A 57 -18.83 16.79 -32.12
N LYS A 58 -20.16 16.89 -32.20
CA LYS A 58 -20.91 18.06 -31.72
C LYS A 58 -20.88 18.19 -30.20
N ALA A 59 -20.94 17.07 -29.46
CA ALA A 59 -20.85 17.05 -28.01
C ALA A 59 -19.45 17.51 -27.54
N ILE A 60 -18.39 17.00 -28.16
CA ILE A 60 -17.01 17.41 -27.88
C ILE A 60 -16.82 18.90 -28.18
N SER A 61 -17.24 19.37 -29.37
CA SER A 61 -17.11 20.79 -29.71
C SER A 61 -17.85 21.69 -28.72
N LYS A 62 -19.04 21.32 -28.27
CA LYS A 62 -19.76 22.10 -27.24
C LYS A 62 -19.02 22.13 -25.89
N LEU A 63 -18.39 21.04 -25.50
CA LEU A 63 -17.60 20.99 -24.29
C LEU A 63 -16.34 21.86 -24.43
N GLU A 64 -15.61 21.74 -25.53
CA GLU A 64 -14.46 22.58 -25.85
C GLU A 64 -14.81 24.07 -25.92
N ASP A 65 -15.92 24.42 -26.58
CA ASP A 65 -16.41 25.81 -26.69
C ASP A 65 -16.81 26.37 -25.31
N GLY A 66 -17.41 25.55 -24.43
CA GLY A 66 -17.79 25.95 -23.09
C GLY A 66 -16.58 26.17 -22.16
N LEU A 67 -15.51 25.40 -22.36
CA LEU A 67 -14.28 25.50 -21.58
C LEU A 67 -13.24 26.46 -22.24
N HIS A 68 -13.48 26.90 -23.48
CA HIS A 68 -12.59 27.72 -24.30
C HIS A 68 -11.20 27.12 -24.52
N VAL A 69 -11.10 25.78 -24.56
CA VAL A 69 -9.87 25.03 -24.81
C VAL A 69 -10.13 23.84 -25.74
N LYS A 70 -9.08 23.37 -26.42
CA LYS A 70 -9.11 22.10 -27.14
C LYS A 70 -8.76 20.97 -26.20
N LEU A 71 -9.56 19.91 -26.21
CA LEU A 71 -9.36 18.74 -25.35
C LEU A 71 -8.74 17.57 -26.12
N PHE A 72 -8.86 17.57 -27.45
CA PHE A 72 -8.36 16.52 -28.32
C PHE A 72 -7.52 17.05 -29.47
N LEU A 73 -6.47 16.31 -29.80
CA LEU A 73 -5.71 16.38 -31.04
C LEU A 73 -6.23 15.30 -31.99
N ARG A 74 -6.64 15.70 -33.20
CA ARG A 74 -7.14 14.77 -34.23
C ARG A 74 -6.03 14.44 -35.23
N SER A 75 -5.81 13.17 -35.49
CA SER A 75 -4.85 12.68 -36.48
C SER A 75 -5.47 11.60 -37.38
N SER A 76 -4.78 11.21 -38.44
CA SER A 76 -5.18 10.09 -39.32
C SER A 76 -5.18 8.74 -38.57
N LYS A 77 -4.51 8.65 -37.39
CA LYS A 77 -4.42 7.45 -36.58
C LYS A 77 -5.46 7.41 -35.43
N GLY A 78 -6.24 8.46 -35.24
CA GLY A 78 -7.24 8.56 -34.19
C GLY A 78 -7.22 9.90 -33.46
N VAL A 79 -7.64 9.86 -32.20
CA VAL A 79 -7.79 11.04 -31.34
C VAL A 79 -6.96 10.83 -30.06
N THR A 80 -6.15 11.82 -29.71
CA THR A 80 -5.34 11.85 -28.46
C THR A 80 -5.71 13.08 -27.64
N LEU A 81 -5.53 13.00 -26.32
CA LEU A 81 -5.78 14.13 -25.41
C LEU A 81 -4.71 15.23 -25.60
N THR A 82 -5.13 16.48 -25.41
CA THR A 82 -4.24 17.61 -25.14
C THR A 82 -3.81 17.59 -23.66
N ASP A 83 -2.91 18.47 -23.23
CA ASP A 83 -2.55 18.61 -21.81
C ASP A 83 -3.76 19.02 -20.96
N GLU A 84 -4.59 19.95 -21.46
CA GLU A 84 -5.86 20.34 -20.82
C GLU A 84 -6.86 19.19 -20.81
N GLY A 85 -6.91 18.40 -21.90
CA GLY A 85 -7.72 17.21 -22.00
C GLY A 85 -7.31 16.16 -20.96
N GLN A 86 -6.00 15.98 -20.72
CA GLN A 86 -5.50 15.05 -19.72
C GLN A 86 -5.87 15.49 -18.30
N VAL A 87 -5.79 16.77 -17.99
CA VAL A 87 -6.24 17.32 -16.71
C VAL A 87 -7.73 17.04 -16.49
N LEU A 88 -8.56 17.35 -17.47
CA LEU A 88 -10.00 17.11 -17.39
C LEU A 88 -10.30 15.61 -17.25
N TYR A 89 -9.63 14.75 -18.02
CA TYR A 89 -9.80 13.30 -17.99
C TYR A 89 -9.60 12.75 -16.57
N ASN A 90 -8.53 13.12 -15.89
CA ASN A 90 -8.21 12.66 -14.54
C ASN A 90 -9.30 13.01 -13.51
N HIS A 91 -9.95 14.17 -13.66
CA HIS A 91 -11.06 14.58 -12.79
C HIS A 91 -12.37 13.87 -13.14
N ILE A 92 -12.66 13.68 -14.43
CA ILE A 92 -13.88 13.01 -14.89
C ILE A 92 -13.84 11.52 -14.58
N GLU A 93 -12.70 10.86 -14.73
CA GLU A 93 -12.50 9.46 -14.35
C GLU A 93 -12.89 9.24 -12.88
N LYS A 94 -12.39 10.09 -11.98
CA LYS A 94 -12.74 10.03 -10.54
C LYS A 94 -14.22 10.29 -10.30
N ALA A 95 -14.80 11.27 -10.97
CA ALA A 95 -16.21 11.59 -10.84
C ALA A 95 -17.11 10.43 -11.26
N PHE A 96 -16.83 9.79 -12.39
CA PHE A 96 -17.61 8.64 -12.87
C PHE A 96 -17.39 7.40 -11.99
N SER A 97 -16.17 7.19 -11.49
CA SER A 97 -15.90 6.13 -10.50
C SER A 97 -16.76 6.32 -9.24
N ASN A 98 -16.84 7.53 -8.72
CA ASN A 98 -17.67 7.84 -7.54
C ASN A 98 -19.17 7.66 -7.79
N ILE A 99 -19.65 8.04 -8.97
CA ILE A 99 -21.07 7.83 -9.37
C ILE A 99 -21.37 6.33 -9.43
N SER A 100 -20.53 5.55 -10.14
CA SER A 100 -20.71 4.09 -10.25
C SER A 100 -20.70 3.42 -8.90
N GLN A 101 -19.80 3.85 -8.00
CA GLN A 101 -19.76 3.33 -6.63
C GLN A 101 -21.05 3.64 -5.86
N GLY A 102 -21.60 4.85 -6.00
CA GLY A 102 -22.87 5.21 -5.38
C GLY A 102 -24.06 4.38 -5.92
N GLU A 103 -24.07 4.13 -7.22
CA GLU A 103 -25.08 3.26 -7.85
C GLU A 103 -24.97 1.81 -7.36
N ASP A 104 -23.74 1.29 -7.21
CA ASP A 104 -23.50 -0.04 -6.69
C ASP A 104 -23.90 -0.13 -5.21
N GLU A 105 -23.62 0.87 -4.39
CA GLU A 105 -24.05 0.94 -2.98
C GLU A 105 -25.59 0.94 -2.88
N ILE A 106 -26.27 1.74 -3.69
CA ILE A 106 -27.74 1.76 -3.73
C ILE A 106 -28.30 0.41 -4.16
N ARG A 107 -27.69 -0.21 -5.18
CA ARG A 107 -28.09 -1.54 -5.65
C ARG A 107 -27.94 -2.59 -4.54
N HIS A 108 -26.81 -2.59 -3.81
CA HIS A 108 -26.59 -3.49 -2.69
C HIS A 108 -27.56 -3.26 -1.53
N ILE A 109 -27.91 -2.01 -1.23
CA ILE A 109 -28.94 -1.69 -0.22
C ILE A 109 -30.32 -2.22 -0.65
N HIS A 110 -30.64 -2.13 -1.95
CA HIS A 110 -31.96 -2.52 -2.45
C HIS A 110 -32.13 -4.02 -2.68
N GLU A 111 -31.10 -4.71 -3.17
CA GLU A 111 -31.22 -6.12 -3.56
C GLU A 111 -31.16 -7.09 -2.37
N LEU A 112 -30.49 -6.74 -1.27
CA LEU A 112 -30.20 -7.69 -0.20
C LEU A 112 -30.38 -7.15 1.23
N GLY A 113 -30.59 -5.85 1.45
CA GLY A 113 -30.48 -5.24 2.79
C GLY A 113 -29.09 -5.42 3.41
N ILE A 114 -28.09 -5.67 2.59
CA ILE A 114 -26.74 -6.14 2.97
C ILE A 114 -25.78 -4.97 2.87
N GLY A 115 -25.14 -4.65 3.99
CA GLY A 115 -24.00 -3.74 4.00
C GLY A 115 -22.78 -4.35 3.29
N GLN A 116 -21.93 -3.50 2.73
CA GLN A 116 -20.63 -3.91 2.19
C GLN A 116 -19.52 -3.15 2.90
N LEU A 117 -18.39 -3.82 3.15
CA LEU A 117 -17.18 -3.23 3.71
C LEU A 117 -15.98 -3.61 2.85
N LYS A 118 -15.37 -2.62 2.21
CA LYS A 118 -14.15 -2.79 1.41
C LYS A 118 -12.95 -2.32 2.23
N ILE A 119 -12.03 -3.22 2.53
CA ILE A 119 -10.85 -2.97 3.37
C ILE A 119 -9.59 -3.04 2.51
N GLY A 120 -8.82 -1.96 2.49
CA GLY A 120 -7.47 -1.96 1.92
C GLY A 120 -6.44 -2.25 3.01
N VAL A 121 -5.50 -3.15 2.76
CA VAL A 121 -4.51 -3.56 3.77
C VAL A 121 -3.30 -4.20 3.09
N SER A 122 -2.12 -4.20 3.71
CA SER A 122 -1.01 -5.05 3.23
C SER A 122 -1.24 -6.51 3.62
N THR A 123 -0.65 -7.45 2.87
CA THR A 123 -0.78 -8.89 3.15
C THR A 123 -0.38 -9.24 4.58
N SER A 124 0.75 -8.71 5.04
CA SER A 124 1.25 -8.99 6.40
C SER A 124 0.37 -8.38 7.50
N LEU A 125 -0.10 -7.13 7.34
CA LEU A 125 -1.05 -6.54 8.30
C LEU A 125 -2.39 -7.28 8.30
N CYS A 126 -2.83 -7.77 7.13
CA CYS A 126 -4.04 -8.58 7.03
C CYS A 126 -3.89 -9.88 7.84
N LYS A 127 -2.79 -10.61 7.62
CA LYS A 127 -2.51 -11.90 8.25
C LYS A 127 -2.34 -11.79 9.77
N HIS A 128 -1.55 -10.81 10.23
CA HIS A 128 -1.10 -10.76 11.61
C HIS A 128 -1.92 -9.85 12.52
N ILE A 129 -2.72 -8.93 11.97
CA ILE A 129 -3.52 -7.99 12.77
C ILE A 129 -5.01 -8.13 12.48
N LEU A 130 -5.40 -8.17 11.19
CA LEU A 130 -6.80 -8.08 10.81
C LEU A 130 -7.56 -9.41 10.97
N LEU A 131 -6.92 -10.54 10.66
CA LEU A 131 -7.56 -11.83 10.43
C LEU A 131 -8.43 -12.32 11.60
N ASP A 132 -7.90 -12.27 12.82
CA ASP A 132 -8.61 -12.79 14.01
C ASP A 132 -9.89 -12.00 14.31
N LYS A 133 -9.81 -10.68 14.27
CA LYS A 133 -10.96 -9.78 14.47
C LYS A 133 -11.94 -9.87 13.30
N LEU A 134 -11.43 -10.02 12.08
CA LEU A 134 -12.26 -10.16 10.89
C LEU A 134 -13.11 -11.43 10.93
N GLN A 135 -12.55 -12.56 11.42
CA GLN A 135 -13.30 -13.78 11.63
C GLN A 135 -14.51 -13.54 12.54
N THR A 136 -14.29 -12.89 13.67
CA THR A 136 -15.37 -12.54 14.62
C THR A 136 -16.41 -11.65 13.96
N PHE A 137 -15.96 -10.60 13.23
CA PHE A 137 -16.87 -9.68 12.52
C PHE A 137 -17.79 -10.39 11.52
N ILE A 138 -17.23 -11.29 10.71
CA ILE A 138 -17.99 -12.05 9.70
C ILE A 138 -19.02 -12.97 10.37
N LEU A 139 -18.64 -13.63 11.47
CA LEU A 139 -19.55 -14.53 12.21
C LEU A 139 -20.72 -13.76 12.84
N GLU A 140 -20.47 -12.57 13.39
CA GLU A 140 -21.48 -11.72 14.00
C GLU A 140 -22.35 -10.99 12.98
N ASN A 141 -21.84 -10.76 11.76
CA ASN A 141 -22.51 -9.99 10.72
C ASN A 141 -22.55 -10.75 9.37
N PRO A 142 -23.19 -11.92 9.29
CA PRO A 142 -23.17 -12.78 8.10
C PRO A 142 -23.83 -12.15 6.87
N HIS A 143 -24.61 -11.08 7.06
CA HIS A 143 -25.27 -10.32 6.00
C HIS A 143 -24.37 -9.20 5.42
N ILE A 144 -23.19 -8.94 6.01
CA ILE A 144 -22.26 -7.92 5.51
C ILE A 144 -21.24 -8.59 4.58
N LYS A 145 -21.18 -8.11 3.33
CA LYS A 145 -20.16 -8.55 2.37
C LYS A 145 -18.84 -7.83 2.66
N VAL A 146 -17.82 -8.58 3.05
CA VAL A 146 -16.47 -8.04 3.22
C VAL A 146 -15.63 -8.31 1.98
N ILE A 147 -14.91 -7.28 1.51
CA ILE A 147 -13.94 -7.37 0.42
C ILE A 147 -12.60 -6.87 0.96
N ILE A 148 -11.57 -7.68 0.82
CA ILE A 148 -10.20 -7.33 1.21
C ILE A 148 -9.39 -7.09 -0.06
N ASP A 149 -8.75 -5.93 -0.13
CA ASP A 149 -7.92 -5.52 -1.25
C ASP A 149 -6.48 -5.32 -0.76
N CYS A 150 -5.58 -6.26 -1.14
CA CYS A 150 -4.22 -6.30 -0.61
C CYS A 150 -3.27 -5.43 -1.41
N HIS A 151 -2.81 -4.33 -0.80
CA HIS A 151 -1.93 -3.34 -1.40
C HIS A 151 -0.93 -2.74 -0.40
N SER A 152 0.11 -2.08 -0.91
CA SER A 152 1.00 -1.25 -0.08
C SER A 152 0.23 -0.06 0.54
N THR A 153 0.76 0.52 1.62
CA THR A 153 0.14 1.68 2.28
C THR A 153 -0.12 2.84 1.31
N VAL A 154 0.81 3.13 0.40
CA VAL A 154 0.66 4.21 -0.59
C VAL A 154 -0.53 3.93 -1.52
N ASN A 155 -0.64 2.71 -2.03
CA ASN A 155 -1.76 2.32 -2.89
C ASN A 155 -3.08 2.26 -2.12
N THR A 156 -3.09 1.80 -0.87
CA THR A 156 -4.26 1.81 0.02
C THR A 156 -4.80 3.24 0.20
N LEU A 157 -3.93 4.21 0.51
CA LEU A 157 -4.32 5.62 0.62
C LEU A 157 -4.87 6.18 -0.70
N LYS A 158 -4.28 5.79 -1.84
CA LYS A 158 -4.79 6.18 -3.16
C LYS A 158 -6.19 5.61 -3.41
N LEU A 159 -6.40 4.31 -3.18
CA LEU A 159 -7.70 3.67 -3.34
C LEU A 159 -8.76 4.28 -2.42
N LEU A 160 -8.37 4.66 -1.20
CA LEU A 160 -9.23 5.33 -0.24
C LEU A 160 -9.62 6.73 -0.73
N ASN A 161 -8.65 7.51 -1.24
CA ASN A 161 -8.89 8.83 -1.82
C ASN A 161 -9.77 8.76 -3.08
N ASP A 162 -9.63 7.70 -3.88
CA ASP A 162 -10.45 7.46 -5.08
C ASP A 162 -11.83 6.86 -4.73
N GLY A 163 -12.13 6.62 -3.43
CA GLY A 163 -13.40 6.07 -2.95
C GLY A 163 -13.62 4.60 -3.35
N ARG A 164 -12.58 3.88 -3.73
CA ARG A 164 -12.66 2.46 -4.16
C ARG A 164 -12.72 1.49 -3.00
N ILE A 165 -12.22 1.90 -1.83
CA ILE A 165 -12.31 1.18 -0.56
C ILE A 165 -12.91 2.10 0.51
N ASP A 166 -13.46 1.51 1.56
CA ASP A 166 -14.15 2.22 2.64
C ASP A 166 -13.21 2.57 3.80
N ILE A 167 -12.23 1.70 4.06
CA ILE A 167 -11.29 1.79 5.18
C ILE A 167 -9.95 1.16 4.78
N GLY A 168 -8.86 1.72 5.27
CA GLY A 168 -7.50 1.17 5.12
C GLY A 168 -6.89 0.81 6.47
N LEU A 169 -6.23 -0.34 6.60
CA LEU A 169 -5.36 -0.66 7.73
C LEU A 169 -3.91 -0.44 7.29
N ILE A 170 -3.26 0.56 7.87
CA ILE A 170 -1.93 1.02 7.47
C ILE A 170 -1.03 1.34 8.66
N CYS A 171 0.29 1.33 8.45
CA CYS A 171 1.21 1.99 9.36
C CYS A 171 0.99 3.51 9.29
N LYS A 172 1.07 4.17 10.44
CA LYS A 172 0.86 5.62 10.56
C LYS A 172 1.84 6.37 9.66
N THR A 173 1.29 7.29 8.90
CA THR A 173 2.01 8.18 7.99
C THR A 173 1.27 9.50 7.94
N ASP A 174 1.69 10.44 7.11
CA ASP A 174 0.94 11.68 6.89
C ASP A 174 -0.44 11.36 6.32
N ILE A 175 -1.47 11.65 7.12
CA ILE A 175 -2.86 11.38 6.75
C ILE A 175 -3.41 12.58 5.98
N PRO A 176 -3.93 12.38 4.75
CA PRO A 176 -4.49 13.48 3.96
C PRO A 176 -5.67 14.16 4.66
N ALA A 177 -5.86 15.47 4.38
CA ALA A 177 -7.01 16.21 4.91
C ALA A 177 -8.32 15.54 4.46
N GLY A 178 -9.28 15.41 5.39
CA GLY A 178 -10.59 14.77 5.14
C GLY A 178 -10.67 13.31 5.56
N PHE A 179 -9.57 12.73 6.07
CA PHE A 179 -9.55 11.39 6.65
C PHE A 179 -9.38 11.44 8.17
N GLU A 180 -9.89 10.42 8.84
CA GLU A 180 -9.64 10.11 10.24
C GLU A 180 -8.68 8.93 10.35
N TYR A 181 -7.94 8.88 11.45
CA TYR A 181 -7.06 7.78 11.78
C TYR A 181 -7.32 7.29 13.19
N GLN A 182 -7.56 6.00 13.36
CA GLN A 182 -7.76 5.33 14.64
C GLN A 182 -6.63 4.35 14.89
N ASP A 183 -5.86 4.57 15.97
CA ASP A 183 -4.80 3.66 16.38
C ASP A 183 -5.38 2.28 16.75
N VAL A 184 -4.67 1.21 16.37
CA VAL A 184 -5.07 -0.18 16.60
C VAL A 184 -4.01 -0.93 17.38
N SER A 185 -2.75 -0.83 16.97
CA SER A 185 -1.62 -1.57 17.55
C SER A 185 -0.32 -0.83 17.34
N THR A 186 0.66 -1.14 18.18
CA THR A 186 2.05 -0.73 17.99
C THR A 186 2.85 -1.92 17.50
N ILE A 187 3.78 -1.71 16.57
CA ILE A 187 4.67 -2.72 16.02
C ILE A 187 6.13 -2.30 16.17
N HIS A 188 6.99 -3.30 16.31
CA HIS A 188 8.43 -3.11 16.56
C HIS A 188 9.23 -3.76 15.44
N ASP A 189 10.05 -2.96 14.77
CA ASP A 189 10.99 -3.48 13.78
C ASP A 189 12.25 -3.98 14.47
N ILE A 190 12.67 -5.20 14.12
CA ILE A 190 13.85 -5.89 14.64
C ILE A 190 14.67 -6.48 13.50
N PHE A 191 15.92 -6.78 13.79
CA PHE A 191 16.77 -7.58 12.91
C PHE A 191 16.83 -9.00 13.44
N VAL A 192 16.62 -9.97 12.54
CA VAL A 192 16.63 -11.40 12.88
C VAL A 192 17.59 -12.16 11.99
N VAL A 193 18.11 -13.27 12.52
CA VAL A 193 19.06 -14.11 11.82
C VAL A 193 18.91 -15.56 12.27
N ASN A 194 19.29 -16.51 11.44
CA ASN A 194 19.44 -17.91 11.83
C ASN A 194 20.82 -18.12 12.48
N GLU A 195 20.87 -18.95 13.53
CA GLU A 195 22.13 -19.23 14.28
C GLU A 195 23.24 -19.80 13.38
N THR A 196 22.88 -20.66 12.45
CA THR A 196 23.85 -21.25 11.49
C THR A 196 24.46 -20.18 10.59
N TYR A 197 23.66 -19.24 10.10
CA TYR A 197 24.18 -18.13 9.28
C TYR A 197 25.14 -17.25 10.09
N LEU A 198 24.75 -16.91 11.32
CA LEU A 198 25.58 -16.08 12.21
C LEU A 198 26.92 -16.76 12.50
N SER A 199 26.92 -18.06 12.81
CA SER A 199 28.13 -18.86 13.03
C SER A 199 29.03 -18.88 11.78
N ASN A 200 28.44 -19.07 10.60
CA ASN A 200 29.19 -19.06 9.33
C ASN A 200 29.77 -17.67 9.01
N LEU A 201 29.08 -16.59 9.37
CA LEU A 201 29.59 -15.22 9.19
C LEU A 201 30.85 -15.00 10.04
N HIS A 202 30.86 -15.46 11.29
CA HIS A 202 32.00 -15.39 12.17
C HIS A 202 33.21 -16.23 11.68
N LEU A 203 32.97 -17.41 11.10
CA LEU A 203 34.03 -18.25 10.54
C LEU A 203 34.70 -17.61 9.31
N ARG A 204 33.92 -16.99 8.43
CA ARG A 204 34.46 -16.28 7.26
C ARG A 204 35.42 -15.17 7.63
N GLU A 205 35.14 -14.42 8.68
CA GLU A 205 36.04 -13.35 9.12
C GLU A 205 37.33 -13.87 9.73
N GLN A 206 37.30 -15.01 10.42
CA GLN A 206 38.53 -15.65 10.90
C GLN A 206 39.41 -16.14 9.74
N GLU A 207 38.80 -16.54 8.59
CA GLU A 207 39.51 -16.96 7.40
C GLU A 207 40.03 -15.77 6.57
N GLU A 208 39.30 -14.63 6.52
CA GLU A 208 39.75 -13.41 5.83
C GLU A 208 41.00 -12.80 6.49
N PHE A 209 41.19 -12.97 7.78
CA PHE A 209 42.46 -12.63 8.47
C PHE A 209 43.59 -13.61 8.10
N ALA A 210 43.31 -14.74 7.46
CA ALA A 210 44.27 -15.79 7.15
C ALA A 210 44.64 -15.89 5.64
N GLN A 211 43.86 -15.33 4.69
CA GLN A 211 44.13 -15.46 3.24
C GLN A 211 43.56 -14.30 2.41
N GLU A 212 44.25 -13.97 1.29
CA GLU A 212 43.80 -13.04 0.24
C GLU A 212 42.49 -13.51 -0.45
N PRO A 213 41.72 -12.59 -1.09
CA PRO A 213 40.29 -12.81 -1.40
C PRO A 213 40.08 -13.89 -2.48
N THR A 214 39.42 -14.98 -2.13
CA THR A 214 38.84 -15.90 -3.08
C THR A 214 37.33 -15.69 -3.22
N ASN A 215 36.90 -15.68 -4.47
CA ASN A 215 35.59 -15.40 -5.03
C ASN A 215 34.36 -15.86 -4.20
N PRO A 216 33.40 -14.97 -3.82
CA PRO A 216 32.25 -15.29 -2.97
C PRO A 216 31.19 -16.24 -3.58
N TRP A 217 31.27 -16.55 -4.87
CA TRP A 217 30.26 -17.35 -5.58
C TRP A 217 30.45 -18.88 -5.53
N LEU A 218 31.50 -19.38 -4.84
CA LEU A 218 31.80 -20.82 -4.77
C LEU A 218 30.89 -21.63 -3.84
N PHE A 219 30.03 -20.98 -3.05
CA PHE A 219 29.10 -21.66 -2.14
C PHE A 219 27.75 -22.06 -2.74
N ALA A 220 27.47 -21.70 -3.99
CA ALA A 220 26.27 -22.17 -4.70
C ALA A 220 26.27 -23.67 -5.07
N GLY A 221 27.39 -24.37 -4.83
CA GLY A 221 27.59 -25.75 -5.26
C GLY A 221 27.10 -26.84 -4.30
N ASN A 222 26.77 -26.55 -3.06
CA ASN A 222 26.50 -27.61 -2.06
C ASN A 222 25.01 -27.77 -1.67
N LEU A 223 24.06 -27.22 -2.44
CA LEU A 223 22.63 -27.48 -2.23
C LEU A 223 22.18 -28.90 -2.68
N THR A 224 23.04 -29.67 -3.32
CA THR A 224 22.74 -31.06 -3.75
C THR A 224 23.00 -32.13 -2.69
N GLY A 225 23.58 -31.77 -1.53
CA GLY A 225 23.93 -32.72 -0.47
C GLY A 225 22.87 -32.95 0.61
N ILE A 226 21.76 -32.18 0.64
CA ILE A 226 20.77 -32.22 1.76
C ILE A 226 19.57 -33.13 1.45
N MET A 227 19.48 -33.76 0.27
CA MET A 227 18.38 -34.70 -0.06
C MET A 227 18.77 -36.20 0.09
N GLY A 228 19.60 -36.52 1.03
CA GLY A 228 19.96 -37.91 1.31
C GLY A 228 20.01 -38.22 2.81
N ASN A 229 19.05 -39.08 3.24
CA ASN A 229 18.98 -39.76 4.55
C ASN A 229 18.29 -38.97 5.70
N LEU A 230 16.96 -39.06 5.68
CA LEU A 230 16.12 -39.00 6.87
C LEU A 230 16.08 -40.42 7.46
N ASP A 231 17.00 -40.72 8.39
CA ASP A 231 16.82 -41.74 9.44
C ASP A 231 17.99 -41.62 10.41
N GLU A 232 17.65 -41.53 11.68
CA GLU A 232 18.38 -41.77 12.93
C GLU A 232 18.55 -40.55 13.86
N ASP A 233 17.85 -40.67 14.98
CA ASP A 233 18.08 -40.15 16.32
C ASP A 233 18.72 -38.76 16.51
N VAL A 234 17.90 -37.72 16.57
CA VAL A 234 18.28 -36.43 17.12
C VAL A 234 18.01 -36.43 18.64
N PRO A 235 19.04 -36.28 19.50
CA PRO A 235 18.81 -36.15 20.94
C PRO A 235 18.09 -34.82 21.23
N ALA A 236 17.09 -34.90 22.13
CA ALA A 236 16.32 -33.76 22.60
C ALA A 236 17.24 -32.64 23.16
N LEU A 237 17.26 -31.50 22.48
CA LEU A 237 17.95 -30.31 22.92
C LEU A 237 17.21 -29.69 24.10
N SER A 238 17.90 -29.53 25.22
CA SER A 238 17.43 -28.83 26.42
C SER A 238 17.08 -27.36 26.08
N PRO A 239 16.08 -26.74 26.73
CA PRO A 239 15.77 -25.34 26.51
C PRO A 239 16.94 -24.45 26.91
N ILE A 240 17.48 -23.74 25.91
CA ILE A 240 18.60 -22.79 26.12
C ILE A 240 18.03 -21.54 26.77
N ALA A 241 18.62 -21.16 27.88
CA ALA A 241 18.33 -19.93 28.63
C ALA A 241 18.52 -18.70 27.72
N PRO A 242 17.78 -17.58 27.96
CA PRO A 242 17.95 -16.37 27.18
C PRO A 242 19.42 -15.91 27.25
N VAL A 243 20.00 -15.74 26.06
CA VAL A 243 21.39 -15.25 25.91
C VAL A 243 21.49 -13.88 26.59
N SER A 244 22.30 -13.78 27.64
CA SER A 244 22.50 -12.52 28.34
C SER A 244 23.34 -11.57 27.46
N ALA A 245 22.99 -10.28 27.46
CA ALA A 245 23.54 -9.20 26.64
C ALA A 245 25.06 -8.92 26.80
N ALA A 246 25.83 -9.90 27.18
CA ALA A 246 27.28 -9.82 27.34
C ALA A 246 27.94 -11.04 26.69
N ASP A 247 27.68 -11.24 25.39
CA ASP A 247 28.38 -12.31 24.69
C ASP A 247 29.72 -11.82 24.16
N LYS A 248 30.72 -12.66 24.47
CA LYS A 248 32.16 -12.43 24.25
C LYS A 248 32.59 -12.59 22.78
N SER A 249 31.67 -12.42 21.82
CA SER A 249 32.00 -12.33 20.41
C SER A 249 32.36 -10.87 20.09
N GLY A 250 33.60 -10.60 19.75
CA GLY A 250 34.18 -9.27 19.58
C GLY A 250 33.67 -8.46 18.39
N PHE A 251 32.44 -8.68 17.97
CA PHE A 251 31.78 -7.95 16.89
C PHE A 251 30.83 -6.90 17.44
N ALA A 252 31.05 -5.65 16.99
CA ALA A 252 30.01 -4.66 17.11
C ALA A 252 28.84 -5.08 16.22
N MET A 253 27.60 -4.95 16.71
CA MET A 253 26.37 -5.26 15.95
C MET A 253 26.33 -4.58 14.58
N LYS A 254 26.92 -3.39 14.49
CA LYS A 254 27.13 -2.66 13.25
C LYS A 254 27.86 -3.48 12.19
N ASP A 255 28.96 -4.17 12.58
CA ASP A 255 29.75 -4.98 11.66
C ASP A 255 28.93 -6.14 11.08
N ILE A 256 28.07 -6.77 11.89
CA ILE A 256 27.17 -7.83 11.43
C ILE A 256 26.20 -7.30 10.37
N LEU A 257 25.57 -6.15 10.59
CA LEU A 257 24.63 -5.55 9.64
C LEU A 257 25.31 -5.06 8.35
N GLU A 258 26.56 -4.57 8.46
CA GLU A 258 27.30 -4.10 7.29
C GLU A 258 27.85 -5.24 6.42
N LYS A 259 28.30 -6.33 7.03
CA LYS A 259 28.97 -7.45 6.32
C LYS A 259 28.03 -8.59 5.93
N SER A 260 26.86 -8.67 6.56
CA SER A 260 25.86 -9.68 6.22
C SER A 260 25.15 -9.38 4.89
N ASN A 261 24.52 -10.41 4.33
CA ASN A 261 23.48 -10.22 3.31
C ASN A 261 22.23 -9.68 4.02
N LEU A 262 22.04 -8.35 4.00
CA LEU A 262 20.91 -7.70 4.66
C LEU A 262 19.66 -7.80 3.78
N MET A 263 18.61 -8.42 4.29
CA MET A 263 17.35 -8.64 3.58
C MET A 263 16.31 -7.62 4.04
N LEU A 264 15.81 -6.82 3.11
CA LEU A 264 14.91 -5.70 3.36
C LEU A 264 13.71 -5.74 2.40
N LEU A 265 12.64 -5.05 2.76
CA LEU A 265 11.55 -4.80 1.84
C LEU A 265 11.99 -3.87 0.68
N GLU A 266 11.24 -3.90 -0.42
CA GLU A 266 11.47 -3.02 -1.58
C GLU A 266 11.40 -1.54 -1.20
N LYS A 267 12.16 -0.67 -1.92
CA LYS A 267 12.29 0.78 -1.65
C LYS A 267 10.98 1.58 -1.59
N ASN A 268 9.94 1.11 -2.26
CA ASN A 268 8.62 1.78 -2.26
C ASN A 268 7.74 1.39 -1.06
N ASN A 269 8.27 0.70 -0.07
CA ASN A 269 7.57 0.28 1.14
C ASN A 269 7.88 1.24 2.30
N ILE A 270 6.85 1.68 3.03
CA ILE A 270 7.01 2.58 4.20
C ILE A 270 7.90 1.95 5.28
N THR A 271 7.78 0.64 5.51
CA THR A 271 8.66 -0.08 6.44
C THR A 271 10.12 0.01 5.99
N ARG A 272 10.39 -0.13 4.69
CA ARG A 272 11.74 0.02 4.15
C ARG A 272 12.30 1.43 4.38
N THR A 273 11.52 2.47 4.11
CA THR A 273 11.95 3.85 4.38
C THR A 273 12.32 4.04 5.85
N HIS A 274 11.50 3.52 6.77
CA HIS A 274 11.75 3.60 8.20
C HIS A 274 13.05 2.90 8.62
N ILE A 275 13.36 1.76 8.01
CA ILE A 275 14.61 1.04 8.27
C ILE A 275 15.80 1.74 7.62
N ASP A 276 15.67 2.29 6.41
CA ASP A 276 16.72 3.08 5.76
C ASP A 276 17.10 4.30 6.62
N ASP A 277 16.10 5.03 7.15
CA ASP A 277 16.31 6.17 8.07
C ASP A 277 17.07 5.73 9.36
N TYR A 278 16.70 4.57 9.91
CA TYR A 278 17.41 4.01 11.06
C TYR A 278 18.85 3.66 10.72
N LEU A 279 19.11 2.94 9.63
CA LEU A 279 20.47 2.56 9.21
C LEU A 279 21.34 3.80 8.96
N GLU A 280 20.77 4.84 8.33
CA GLU A 280 21.46 6.12 8.12
C GLU A 280 21.79 6.83 9.44
N SER A 281 20.84 6.88 10.39
CA SER A 281 21.02 7.53 11.68
C SER A 281 22.11 6.85 12.54
N GLU A 282 22.25 5.52 12.43
CA GLU A 282 23.28 4.73 13.12
C GLU A 282 24.59 4.66 12.31
N GLY A 283 24.62 5.24 11.11
CA GLY A 283 25.77 5.22 10.21
C GLY A 283 26.14 3.81 9.75
N ILE A 284 25.14 2.94 9.57
CA ILE A 284 25.29 1.55 9.12
C ILE A 284 25.15 1.53 7.59
N HIS A 285 26.16 0.99 6.92
CA HIS A 285 26.22 0.94 5.45
C HIS A 285 26.34 -0.51 4.96
N PRO A 286 25.20 -1.21 4.73
CA PRO A 286 25.22 -2.60 4.31
C PRO A 286 25.93 -2.77 2.96
N GLN A 287 26.84 -3.74 2.87
CA GLN A 287 27.58 -4.05 1.63
C GLN A 287 26.69 -4.77 0.63
N GLN A 288 25.75 -5.58 1.10
CA GLN A 288 24.85 -6.36 0.26
C GLN A 288 23.42 -6.23 0.78
N ILE A 289 22.48 -5.91 -0.11
CA ILE A 289 21.05 -5.83 0.21
C ILE A 289 20.31 -6.77 -0.75
N LEU A 290 19.51 -7.68 -0.18
CA LEU A 290 18.51 -8.46 -0.91
C LEU A 290 17.14 -7.82 -0.70
N GLU A 291 16.49 -7.39 -1.78
CA GLU A 291 15.16 -6.78 -1.72
C GLU A 291 14.06 -7.83 -1.95
N VAL A 292 13.06 -7.82 -1.09
CA VAL A 292 11.91 -8.73 -1.12
C VAL A 292 10.62 -7.92 -0.97
N ASN A 293 9.55 -8.29 -1.67
CA ASN A 293 8.29 -7.54 -1.64
C ASN A 293 7.30 -7.98 -0.54
N ASN A 294 7.64 -8.99 0.25
CA ASN A 294 6.77 -9.58 1.25
C ASN A 294 7.51 -9.82 2.57
N MET A 295 6.91 -9.39 3.69
CA MET A 295 7.50 -9.52 5.03
C MET A 295 7.56 -11.00 5.48
N ASP A 296 6.55 -11.80 5.17
CA ASP A 296 6.55 -13.21 5.56
C ASP A 296 7.70 -13.96 4.87
N LEU A 297 7.99 -13.64 3.60
CA LEU A 297 9.15 -14.22 2.89
C LEU A 297 10.48 -13.77 3.51
N LEU A 298 10.59 -12.55 4.04
CA LEU A 298 11.79 -12.13 4.76
C LEU A 298 12.03 -12.99 5.99
N ILE A 299 10.98 -13.31 6.74
CA ILE A 299 11.04 -14.19 7.91
C ILE A 299 11.47 -15.60 7.48
N ASP A 300 10.83 -16.15 6.44
CA ASP A 300 11.18 -17.49 5.93
C ASP A 300 12.64 -17.55 5.45
N PHE A 301 13.10 -16.54 4.72
CA PHE A 301 14.49 -16.47 4.24
C PHE A 301 15.49 -16.35 5.38
N ALA A 302 15.16 -15.62 6.44
CA ALA A 302 16.00 -15.59 7.63
C ALA A 302 16.05 -16.95 8.32
N ALA A 303 14.91 -17.65 8.42
CA ALA A 303 14.81 -18.95 9.04
C ALA A 303 15.65 -20.03 8.34
N ILE A 304 15.72 -19.98 7.00
CA ILE A 304 16.58 -20.90 6.24
C ILE A 304 18.04 -20.45 6.13
N GLY A 305 18.42 -19.33 6.76
CA GLY A 305 19.80 -18.88 6.84
C GLY A 305 20.33 -18.17 5.60
N MET A 306 19.50 -17.42 4.86
CA MET A 306 19.94 -16.65 3.69
C MET A 306 20.62 -15.32 4.04
N GLY A 307 20.44 -14.81 5.27
CA GLY A 307 20.98 -13.54 5.68
C GLY A 307 20.37 -13.02 6.98
N VAL A 308 20.60 -11.74 7.24
CA VAL A 308 19.95 -10.98 8.31
C VAL A 308 18.74 -10.27 7.71
N ALA A 309 17.55 -10.44 8.29
CA ALA A 309 16.33 -9.78 7.84
C ALA A 309 15.86 -8.71 8.80
N SER A 310 15.39 -7.58 8.27
CA SER A 310 14.59 -6.62 9.04
C SER A 310 13.12 -7.04 8.96
N VAL A 311 12.52 -7.34 10.12
CA VAL A 311 11.15 -7.84 10.22
C VAL A 311 10.40 -7.18 11.37
N VAL A 312 9.08 -7.26 11.35
CA VAL A 312 8.24 -6.85 12.48
C VAL A 312 8.22 -8.00 13.50
N ARG A 313 8.58 -7.70 14.76
CA ARG A 313 8.67 -8.69 15.86
C ARG A 313 7.37 -9.48 16.03
N GLU A 314 6.24 -8.78 16.02
CA GLU A 314 4.92 -9.34 16.22
C GLU A 314 4.54 -10.34 15.13
N PHE A 315 5.12 -10.22 13.93
CA PHE A 315 4.88 -11.14 12.80
C PHE A 315 5.81 -12.36 12.83
N ALA A 316 6.92 -12.26 13.57
CA ALA A 316 7.94 -13.30 13.68
C ALA A 316 7.86 -14.11 14.98
N THR A 317 6.81 -13.92 15.79
CA THR A 317 6.68 -14.48 17.15
C THR A 317 6.86 -16.00 17.19
N ASP A 318 6.24 -16.74 16.28
CA ASP A 318 6.32 -18.21 16.24
C ASP A 318 7.73 -18.69 15.88
N TYR A 319 8.41 -18.02 14.96
CA TYR A 319 9.78 -18.33 14.55
C TYR A 319 10.80 -18.01 15.67
N LEU A 320 10.60 -16.92 16.38
CA LEU A 320 11.40 -16.56 17.56
C LEU A 320 11.17 -17.55 18.70
N ALA A 321 9.92 -17.91 19.00
CA ALA A 321 9.58 -18.84 20.05
C ALA A 321 10.10 -20.27 19.78
N SER A 322 10.12 -20.69 18.53
CA SER A 322 10.67 -21.99 18.11
C SER A 322 12.20 -22.01 18.00
N GLY A 323 12.87 -20.86 18.11
CA GLY A 323 14.34 -20.76 17.96
C GLY A 323 14.83 -20.92 16.51
N GLN A 324 13.95 -20.89 15.51
CA GLN A 324 14.35 -20.93 14.09
C GLN A 324 15.10 -19.67 13.67
N ILE A 325 14.76 -18.55 14.30
CA ILE A 325 15.47 -17.28 14.15
C ILE A 325 15.75 -16.68 15.53
N LEU A 326 16.81 -15.89 15.60
CA LEU A 326 17.23 -15.14 16.77
C LEU A 326 17.13 -13.65 16.47
N GLU A 327 16.68 -12.89 17.47
CA GLU A 327 16.73 -11.44 17.39
C GLU A 327 18.14 -10.93 17.66
N LEU A 328 18.64 -10.07 16.80
CA LEU A 328 19.93 -9.42 17.01
C LEU A 328 19.80 -8.27 18.03
N PRO A 329 20.60 -8.25 19.11
CA PRO A 329 20.56 -7.20 20.13
C PRO A 329 21.20 -5.92 19.59
N ILE A 330 20.40 -4.96 19.12
CA ILE A 330 20.87 -3.65 18.66
C ILE A 330 20.98 -2.68 19.85
N SER A 331 22.00 -1.79 19.83
CA SER A 331 22.24 -0.84 20.92
C SER A 331 21.15 0.21 21.07
N HIS A 332 20.66 0.71 19.94
CA HIS A 332 19.54 1.63 19.88
C HIS A 332 18.41 0.94 19.12
N PRO A 333 17.26 0.66 19.79
CA PRO A 333 16.15 0.01 19.11
C PRO A 333 15.59 0.89 18.01
N VAL A 334 15.11 0.27 16.93
CA VAL A 334 14.36 0.96 15.88
C VAL A 334 13.11 1.58 16.52
N ALA A 335 12.79 2.81 16.17
CA ALA A 335 11.61 3.49 16.71
C ALA A 335 10.33 2.67 16.42
N GLU A 336 9.46 2.56 17.41
CA GLU A 336 8.20 1.85 17.26
C GLU A 336 7.27 2.57 16.26
N ARG A 337 6.40 1.82 15.61
CA ARG A 337 5.42 2.36 14.65
C ARG A 337 4.00 1.98 15.06
N THR A 338 3.09 2.90 14.89
CA THR A 338 1.66 2.66 15.13
C THR A 338 1.00 2.16 13.86
N VAL A 339 0.16 1.15 13.98
CA VAL A 339 -0.75 0.66 12.95
C VAL A 339 -2.17 1.07 13.30
N GLY A 340 -2.91 1.53 12.33
CA GLY A 340 -4.27 1.98 12.57
C GLY A 340 -5.14 2.00 11.33
N PHE A 341 -6.42 2.22 11.57
CA PHE A 341 -7.40 2.38 10.51
C PHE A 341 -7.47 3.83 10.04
N VAL A 342 -7.49 4.00 8.72
CA VAL A 342 -7.72 5.28 8.05
C VAL A 342 -9.01 5.18 7.24
N TYR A 343 -9.89 6.17 7.36
CA TYR A 343 -11.18 6.20 6.66
C TYR A 343 -11.64 7.65 6.43
N PRO A 344 -12.48 7.92 5.39
CA PRO A 344 -12.99 9.25 5.14
C PRO A 344 -13.93 9.71 6.25
N LYS A 345 -13.81 10.97 6.72
CA LYS A 345 -14.73 11.60 7.71
C LYS A 345 -16.20 11.48 7.29
N SER A 346 -16.48 11.54 6.00
CA SER A 346 -17.83 11.40 5.46
C SER A 346 -18.45 10.00 5.71
N ARG A 347 -17.59 8.97 5.84
CA ARG A 347 -18.00 7.57 6.07
C ARG A 347 -18.15 7.19 7.55
N GLU A 348 -17.72 8.04 8.47
CA GLU A 348 -17.83 7.82 9.93
C GLU A 348 -19.26 7.48 10.40
N LYS A 349 -20.26 7.96 9.67
CA LYS A 349 -21.69 7.69 9.93
C LYS A 349 -22.20 6.36 9.37
N SER A 350 -21.40 5.64 8.58
CA SER A 350 -21.78 4.33 8.06
C SER A 350 -21.97 3.34 9.21
N GLU A 351 -23.13 2.69 9.28
CA GLU A 351 -23.45 1.69 10.31
C GLU A 351 -22.47 0.51 10.27
N VAL A 352 -22.14 0.04 9.07
CA VAL A 352 -21.21 -1.08 8.86
C VAL A 352 -19.82 -0.71 9.37
N LEU A 353 -19.32 0.49 9.02
CA LEU A 353 -18.02 0.96 9.46
C LEU A 353 -17.95 1.13 10.98
N ARG A 354 -19.01 1.71 11.60
CA ARG A 354 -19.07 1.84 13.05
C ARG A 354 -19.07 0.50 13.78
N LYS A 355 -19.82 -0.49 13.28
CA LYS A 355 -19.81 -1.84 13.83
C LYS A 355 -18.40 -2.45 13.75
N PHE A 356 -17.73 -2.30 12.60
CA PHE A 356 -16.39 -2.81 12.40
C PHE A 356 -15.37 -2.12 13.32
N LEU A 357 -15.34 -0.80 13.34
CA LEU A 357 -14.41 -0.03 14.18
C LEU A 357 -14.66 -0.25 15.68
N GLY A 358 -15.90 -0.46 16.10
CA GLY A 358 -16.27 -0.73 17.48
C GLY A 358 -15.67 -2.01 18.07
N MET A 359 -15.18 -2.93 17.23
CA MET A 359 -14.47 -4.14 17.68
C MET A 359 -13.01 -3.90 18.06
N TRP A 360 -12.51 -2.70 17.78
CA TRP A 360 -11.11 -2.30 17.96
C TRP A 360 -10.91 -1.21 19.04
N GLY A 361 -11.96 -0.86 19.74
CA GLY A 361 -11.98 0.14 20.82
C GLY A 361 -11.97 -0.47 22.21
#